data_f6a8e3017c167b9ff274c3621051c820
#
_entry.id   f6a8e3017c167b9ff274c3621051c820
#
_cell.length_a   1.000
_cell.length_b   1.000
_cell.length_c   1.000
_cell.angle_alpha   90.00
_cell.angle_beta   90.00
_cell.angle_gamma   90.00
#
_symmetry.space_group_name_H-M   'P 1'
#
loop_
_entity.id
_entity.type
_entity.pdbx_description
1 polymer ?
#
loop_
_entity_poly.entity_id
_entity_poly.type
_entity_poly.pdbx_seq_one_letter_code
_entity_poly.pdbx_strand_id
1 'polypeptide(L)'
;MARFHSQYREKVVPDLMKQFGYKSVMQVPRITKITLNMGVGEAVNDKKNIDMAVGDLTKIAGQKPVVTKARKAIANFKIRENLAIGTMVTLRGERMYEFLDRLVTVAFPRVRDFRGVSGRAFDGRGNYNIGLKEQIIFPEIEYDKIDKLRGMNISITTTAKTDEEAKALLAAFRFPFRN
;
A
#
# COMPACT_ATOMS: atom_id res chain seq x y z
N MET A 1 19.25 -2.19 7.59
CA MET A 1 18.66 -2.87 6.40
C MET A 1 17.36 -3.53 6.84
N ALA A 2 16.25 -3.27 6.17
CA ALA A 2 14.94 -3.84 6.52
C ALA A 2 14.97 -5.37 6.43
N ARG A 3 14.33 -6.06 7.38
CA ARG A 3 14.27 -7.53 7.45
C ARG A 3 13.81 -8.16 6.15
N PHE A 4 12.76 -7.63 5.53
CA PHE A 4 12.24 -8.14 4.26
C PHE A 4 13.17 -7.87 3.08
N HIS A 5 14.01 -6.85 3.13
CA HIS A 5 15.03 -6.63 2.10
C HIS A 5 16.12 -7.71 2.14
N SER A 6 16.60 -8.07 3.33
CA SER A 6 17.54 -9.19 3.49
C SER A 6 16.88 -10.52 3.09
N GLN A 7 15.65 -10.77 3.53
CA GLN A 7 14.89 -11.96 3.16
C GLN A 7 14.70 -12.09 1.64
N TYR A 8 14.45 -10.97 0.95
CA TYR A 8 14.34 -10.98 -0.51
C TYR A 8 15.61 -11.52 -1.17
N ARG A 9 16.78 -11.01 -0.77
CA ARG A 9 18.06 -11.39 -1.36
C ARG A 9 18.46 -12.83 -1.03
N GLU A 10 18.28 -13.25 0.21
CA GLU A 10 18.79 -14.52 0.72
C GLU A 10 17.87 -15.71 0.41
N LYS A 11 16.55 -15.51 0.40
CA LYS A 11 15.56 -16.59 0.27
C LYS A 11 14.68 -16.45 -0.96
N VAL A 12 14.05 -15.30 -1.15
CA VAL A 12 13.01 -15.12 -2.18
C VAL A 12 13.60 -15.26 -3.58
N VAL A 13 14.76 -14.66 -3.85
CA VAL A 13 15.42 -14.73 -5.16
C VAL A 13 15.76 -16.18 -5.54
N PRO A 14 16.46 -16.99 -4.72
CA PRO A 14 16.75 -18.38 -5.05
C PRO A 14 15.49 -19.22 -5.24
N ASP A 15 14.46 -19.04 -4.40
CA ASP A 15 13.23 -19.81 -4.46
C ASP A 15 12.45 -19.52 -5.76
N LEU A 16 12.29 -18.26 -6.13
CA LEU A 16 11.61 -17.87 -7.38
C LEU A 16 12.41 -18.29 -8.62
N MET A 17 13.75 -18.25 -8.57
CA MET A 17 14.58 -18.78 -9.66
C MET A 17 14.32 -20.26 -9.91
N LYS A 18 14.20 -21.07 -8.86
CA LYS A 18 13.89 -22.50 -8.98
C LYS A 18 12.47 -22.73 -9.48
N GLN A 19 11.50 -21.96 -8.95
CA GLN A 19 10.09 -22.13 -9.25
C GLN A 19 9.74 -21.78 -10.71
N PHE A 20 10.30 -20.69 -11.23
CA PHE A 20 9.98 -20.18 -12.57
C PHE A 20 11.10 -20.45 -13.62
N GLY A 21 12.21 -21.04 -13.21
CA GLY A 21 13.31 -21.37 -14.12
C GLY A 21 14.02 -20.17 -14.73
N TYR A 22 14.13 -19.06 -14.00
CA TYR A 22 14.85 -17.88 -14.49
C TYR A 22 16.33 -18.16 -14.73
N LYS A 23 16.86 -17.66 -15.86
CA LYS A 23 18.26 -17.81 -16.22
C LYS A 23 19.19 -16.81 -15.55
N SER A 24 18.65 -15.68 -15.10
CA SER A 24 19.40 -14.58 -14.48
C SER A 24 18.66 -14.05 -13.26
N VAL A 25 19.40 -13.65 -12.24
CA VAL A 25 18.88 -12.97 -11.05
C VAL A 25 18.13 -11.68 -11.42
N MET A 26 18.51 -11.02 -12.51
CA MET A 26 17.86 -9.80 -12.99
C MET A 26 16.45 -10.03 -13.54
N GLN A 27 16.08 -11.27 -13.87
CA GLN A 27 14.74 -11.63 -14.32
C GLN A 27 13.76 -11.83 -13.17
N VAL A 28 14.28 -12.07 -11.96
CA VAL A 28 13.46 -12.33 -10.78
C VAL A 28 12.60 -11.10 -10.46
N PRO A 29 11.29 -11.25 -10.29
CA PRO A 29 10.41 -10.15 -9.96
C PRO A 29 10.77 -9.53 -8.61
N ARG A 30 10.68 -8.20 -8.54
CA ARG A 30 10.93 -7.43 -7.32
C ARG A 30 9.86 -6.36 -7.13
N ILE A 31 9.64 -5.96 -5.89
CA ILE A 31 8.79 -4.82 -5.58
C ILE A 31 9.57 -3.54 -5.90
N THR A 32 8.98 -2.65 -6.67
CA THR A 32 9.59 -1.38 -7.09
C THR A 32 9.15 -0.20 -6.25
N LYS A 33 7.88 -0.17 -5.90
CA LYS A 33 7.27 0.86 -5.04
C LYS A 33 6.00 0.35 -4.40
N ILE A 34 5.65 0.98 -3.27
CA ILE A 34 4.32 0.87 -2.66
C ILE A 34 3.75 2.28 -2.60
N THR A 35 2.55 2.44 -3.16
CA THR A 35 1.84 3.72 -3.14
C THR A 35 0.67 3.61 -2.18
N LEU A 36 0.60 4.52 -1.22
CA LEU A 36 -0.52 4.67 -0.30
C LEU A 36 -1.34 5.88 -0.75
N ASN A 37 -2.64 5.70 -0.86
CA ASN A 37 -3.56 6.78 -1.23
C ASN A 37 -4.73 6.82 -0.26
N MET A 38 -5.05 8.01 0.20
CA MET A 38 -6.19 8.26 1.06
C MET A 38 -7.07 9.33 0.41
N GLY A 39 -8.26 8.93 -0.04
CA GLY A 39 -9.27 9.85 -0.57
C GLY A 39 -10.02 10.54 0.57
N VAL A 40 -10.09 11.86 0.53
CA VAL A 40 -10.76 12.69 1.55
C VAL A 40 -11.82 13.55 0.87
N GLY A 41 -12.93 12.93 0.46
CA GLY A 41 -14.04 13.63 -0.19
C GLY A 41 -14.69 14.72 0.67
N GLU A 42 -14.65 14.57 1.98
CA GLU A 42 -15.17 15.54 2.95
C GLU A 42 -14.38 16.85 3.00
N ALA A 43 -13.17 16.87 2.44
CA ALA A 43 -12.36 18.08 2.33
C ALA A 43 -13.01 19.18 1.47
N VAL A 44 -14.01 18.81 0.66
CA VAL A 44 -14.85 19.77 -0.07
C VAL A 44 -15.58 20.71 0.89
N ASN A 45 -16.02 20.18 2.04
CA ASN A 45 -16.75 20.95 3.06
C ASN A 45 -15.81 21.57 4.10
N ASP A 46 -14.79 20.80 4.52
CA ASP A 46 -13.81 21.26 5.54
C ASP A 46 -12.38 20.87 5.16
N LYS A 47 -11.56 21.87 4.88
CA LYS A 47 -10.15 21.72 4.52
C LYS A 47 -9.31 21.06 5.61
N LYS A 48 -9.68 21.19 6.89
CA LYS A 48 -8.96 20.58 8.02
C LYS A 48 -8.87 19.05 7.91
N ASN A 49 -9.84 18.44 7.25
CA ASN A 49 -9.83 16.99 7.00
C ASN A 49 -8.61 16.53 6.19
N ILE A 50 -8.08 17.35 5.29
CA ILE A 50 -6.84 17.05 4.56
C ILE A 50 -5.64 17.07 5.50
N ASP A 51 -5.53 18.06 6.38
CA ASP A 51 -4.40 18.16 7.30
C ASP A 51 -4.34 17.00 8.28
N MET A 52 -5.51 16.53 8.76
CA MET A 52 -5.62 15.31 9.58
C MET A 52 -5.18 14.07 8.79
N ALA A 53 -5.67 13.89 7.56
CA ALA A 53 -5.27 12.78 6.71
C ALA A 53 -3.78 12.78 6.36
N VAL A 54 -3.19 13.96 6.13
CA VAL A 54 -1.74 14.13 5.95
C VAL A 54 -0.98 13.73 7.20
N GLY A 55 -1.46 14.11 8.38
CA GLY A 55 -0.88 13.73 9.67
C GLY A 55 -0.88 12.21 9.87
N ASP A 56 -2.02 11.56 9.66
CA ASP A 56 -2.16 10.11 9.80
C ASP A 56 -1.26 9.37 8.80
N LEU A 57 -1.30 9.77 7.53
CA LEU A 57 -0.50 9.11 6.50
C LEU A 57 1.01 9.36 6.69
N THR A 58 1.40 10.49 7.27
CA THR A 58 2.80 10.77 7.64
C THR A 58 3.30 9.80 8.72
N LYS A 59 2.48 9.53 9.75
CA LYS A 59 2.82 8.56 10.80
C LYS A 59 2.97 7.15 10.23
N ILE A 60 2.03 6.73 9.39
CA ILE A 60 2.02 5.39 8.78
C ILE A 60 3.21 5.20 7.82
N ALA A 61 3.48 6.17 6.97
CA ALA A 61 4.48 6.08 5.91
C ALA A 61 5.90 6.40 6.38
N GLY A 62 6.05 7.16 7.47
CA GLY A 62 7.35 7.67 7.91
C GLY A 62 7.93 8.76 6.99
N GLN A 63 7.12 9.29 6.05
CA GLN A 63 7.48 10.44 5.21
C GLN A 63 6.25 11.28 4.89
N LYS A 64 6.47 12.58 4.63
CA LYS A 64 5.39 13.53 4.34
C LYS A 64 4.71 13.17 3.01
N PRO A 65 3.37 12.96 2.99
CA PRO A 65 2.62 12.71 1.76
C PRO A 65 2.39 13.98 0.96
N VAL A 66 2.04 13.78 -0.30
CA VAL A 66 1.64 14.86 -1.21
C VAL A 66 0.12 15.00 -1.19
N VAL A 67 -0.37 16.22 -1.08
CA VAL A 67 -1.80 16.52 -1.21
C VAL A 67 -2.20 16.45 -2.68
N THR A 68 -3.20 15.63 -2.99
CA THR A 68 -3.72 15.48 -4.35
C THR A 68 -4.88 16.44 -4.58
N LYS A 69 -4.85 17.12 -5.73
CA LYS A 69 -5.83 18.14 -6.12
C LYS A 69 -6.69 17.67 -7.27
N ALA A 70 -7.93 18.14 -7.32
CA ALA A 70 -8.83 17.89 -8.43
C ALA A 70 -8.30 18.52 -9.72
N ARG A 71 -8.35 17.78 -10.83
CA ARG A 71 -7.90 18.26 -12.15
C ARG A 71 -8.99 19.01 -12.90
N LYS A 72 -10.25 18.68 -12.65
CA LYS A 72 -11.42 19.26 -13.33
C LYS A 72 -12.48 19.61 -12.29
N ALA A 73 -13.23 20.67 -12.56
CA ALA A 73 -14.42 21.00 -11.78
C ALA A 73 -15.58 20.08 -12.15
N ILE A 74 -16.26 19.55 -11.12
CA ILE A 74 -17.47 18.72 -11.28
C ILE A 74 -18.55 19.26 -10.35
N ALA A 75 -19.60 19.85 -10.93
CA ALA A 75 -20.66 20.53 -10.18
C ALA A 75 -21.43 19.58 -9.25
N ASN A 76 -21.74 18.37 -9.69
CA ASN A 76 -22.50 17.38 -8.92
C ASN A 76 -21.80 17.01 -7.59
N PHE A 77 -20.45 17.01 -7.58
CA PHE A 77 -19.66 16.74 -6.38
C PHE A 77 -19.20 18.00 -5.65
N LYS A 78 -19.63 19.19 -6.10
CA LYS A 78 -19.19 20.50 -5.55
C LYS A 78 -17.66 20.68 -5.57
N ILE A 79 -17.00 20.04 -6.53
CA ILE A 79 -15.54 20.08 -6.69
C ILE A 79 -15.18 21.17 -7.68
N ARG A 80 -14.22 22.03 -7.30
CA ARG A 80 -13.57 22.99 -8.18
C ARG A 80 -12.17 22.51 -8.56
N GLU A 81 -11.67 22.99 -9.67
CA GLU A 81 -10.29 22.75 -10.08
C GLU A 81 -9.30 23.20 -8.99
N ASN A 82 -8.21 22.44 -8.81
CA ASN A 82 -7.20 22.64 -7.77
C ASN A 82 -7.67 22.49 -6.31
N LEU A 83 -8.89 22.04 -6.07
CA LEU A 83 -9.35 21.72 -4.72
C LEU A 83 -8.63 20.47 -4.20
N ALA A 84 -8.10 20.54 -2.97
CA ALA A 84 -7.49 19.40 -2.29
C ALA A 84 -8.56 18.35 -1.95
N ILE A 85 -8.40 17.12 -2.43
CA ILE A 85 -9.40 16.03 -2.28
C ILE A 85 -8.82 14.72 -1.76
N GLY A 86 -7.53 14.65 -1.55
CA GLY A 86 -6.87 13.45 -1.06
C GLY A 86 -5.40 13.67 -0.74
N THR A 87 -4.76 12.61 -0.32
CA THR A 87 -3.33 12.59 -0.02
C THR A 87 -2.71 11.26 -0.47
N MET A 88 -1.47 11.30 -0.94
CA MET A 88 -0.77 10.15 -1.50
C MET A 88 0.69 10.17 -1.09
N VAL A 89 1.26 8.99 -0.87
CA VAL A 89 2.69 8.82 -0.64
C VAL A 89 3.21 7.61 -1.41
N THR A 90 4.42 7.72 -1.94
CA THR A 90 5.11 6.62 -2.63
C THR A 90 6.34 6.22 -1.81
N LEU A 91 6.37 4.95 -1.41
CA LEU A 91 7.47 4.35 -0.66
C LEU A 91 8.37 3.54 -1.58
N ARG A 92 9.69 3.65 -1.39
CA ARG A 92 10.72 2.93 -2.15
C ARG A 92 11.86 2.49 -1.22
N GLY A 93 12.66 1.53 -1.67
CA GLY A 93 13.86 1.06 -0.96
C GLY A 93 13.55 0.53 0.45
N GLU A 94 14.34 0.91 1.43
CA GLU A 94 14.24 0.43 2.81
C GLU A 94 12.86 0.72 3.43
N ARG A 95 12.35 1.94 3.26
CA ARG A 95 11.04 2.33 3.80
C ARG A 95 9.89 1.50 3.24
N MET A 96 9.99 1.13 1.98
CA MET A 96 9.02 0.25 1.33
C MET A 96 9.00 -1.14 1.96
N TYR A 97 10.17 -1.74 2.18
CA TYR A 97 10.27 -3.05 2.82
C TYR A 97 9.86 -3.04 4.30
N GLU A 98 10.19 -1.97 5.03
CA GLU A 98 9.73 -1.79 6.41
C GLU A 98 8.21 -1.64 6.49
N PHE A 99 7.63 -0.86 5.59
CA PHE A 99 6.17 -0.73 5.51
C PHE A 99 5.51 -2.06 5.18
N LEU A 100 6.04 -2.81 4.21
CA LEU A 100 5.51 -4.13 3.83
C LEU A 100 5.58 -5.11 5.02
N ASP A 101 6.67 -5.12 5.75
CA ASP A 101 6.83 -5.95 6.96
C ASP A 101 5.78 -5.61 8.02
N ARG A 102 5.58 -4.34 8.35
CA ARG A 102 4.55 -3.89 9.30
C ARG A 102 3.14 -4.21 8.82
N LEU A 103 2.88 -4.05 7.52
CA LEU A 103 1.59 -4.37 6.92
C LEU A 103 1.23 -5.84 7.12
N VAL A 104 2.18 -6.74 6.83
CA VAL A 104 1.95 -8.20 6.91
C VAL A 104 1.94 -8.70 8.34
N THR A 105 2.88 -8.27 9.17
CA THR A 105 3.09 -8.83 10.51
C THR A 105 2.24 -8.19 11.59
N VAL A 106 1.86 -6.93 11.44
CA VAL A 106 1.16 -6.16 12.48
C VAL A 106 -0.22 -5.69 12.01
N ALA A 107 -0.31 -5.05 10.84
CA ALA A 107 -1.55 -4.40 10.42
C ALA A 107 -2.63 -5.40 10.03
N PHE A 108 -2.33 -6.39 9.20
CA PHE A 108 -3.33 -7.40 8.79
C PHE A 108 -3.94 -8.18 9.95
N PRO A 109 -3.19 -8.68 10.94
CA PRO A 109 -3.78 -9.35 12.10
C PRO A 109 -4.72 -8.47 12.94
N ARG A 110 -4.58 -7.14 12.85
CA ARG A 110 -5.43 -6.17 13.56
C ARG A 110 -6.70 -5.78 12.81
N VAL A 111 -6.85 -6.20 11.55
CA VAL A 111 -8.08 -5.97 10.78
C VAL A 111 -9.22 -6.76 11.42
N ARG A 112 -10.36 -6.09 11.68
CA ARG A 112 -11.55 -6.76 12.20
C ARG A 112 -12.04 -7.83 11.22
N ASP A 113 -12.35 -9.02 11.74
CA ASP A 113 -12.85 -10.17 10.96
C ASP A 113 -11.94 -10.53 9.76
N PHE A 114 -10.62 -10.44 9.95
CA PHE A 114 -9.67 -10.71 8.89
C PHE A 114 -9.72 -12.18 8.45
N ARG A 115 -10.03 -12.40 7.16
CA ARG A 115 -10.09 -13.72 6.52
C ARG A 115 -9.07 -13.87 5.38
N GLY A 116 -8.04 -13.06 5.38
CA GLY A 116 -7.07 -12.97 4.29
C GLY A 116 -7.46 -11.94 3.22
N VAL A 117 -6.52 -11.66 2.34
CA VAL A 117 -6.68 -10.72 1.22
C VAL A 117 -6.98 -11.46 -0.07
N SER A 118 -7.67 -10.83 -1.00
CA SER A 118 -8.04 -11.45 -2.27
C SER A 118 -6.80 -11.83 -3.10
N GLY A 119 -6.69 -13.08 -3.48
CA GLY A 119 -5.65 -13.55 -4.41
C GLY A 119 -5.90 -13.16 -5.88
N ARG A 120 -6.98 -12.40 -6.18
CA ARG A 120 -7.37 -11.98 -7.53
C ARG A 120 -7.31 -10.47 -7.74
N ALA A 121 -6.78 -9.71 -6.77
CA ALA A 121 -6.72 -8.25 -6.83
C ALA A 121 -5.46 -7.74 -7.58
N PHE A 122 -5.03 -8.47 -8.59
CA PHE A 122 -3.98 -8.10 -9.52
C PHE A 122 -4.56 -7.41 -10.75
N ASP A 123 -3.73 -6.63 -11.43
CA ASP A 123 -4.13 -5.81 -12.59
C ASP A 123 -3.87 -6.48 -13.96
N GLY A 124 -3.46 -7.75 -14.00
CA GLY A 124 -3.06 -8.47 -15.20
C GLY A 124 -1.60 -8.22 -15.62
N ARG A 125 -0.88 -7.35 -14.91
CA ARG A 125 0.52 -6.99 -15.17
C ARG A 125 1.43 -7.16 -13.95
N GLY A 126 1.00 -7.95 -12.98
CA GLY A 126 1.77 -8.24 -11.79
C GLY A 126 1.78 -7.16 -10.72
N ASN A 127 0.88 -6.18 -10.75
CA ASN A 127 0.70 -5.24 -9.67
C ASN A 127 -0.51 -5.64 -8.80
N TYR A 128 -0.40 -5.40 -7.50
CA TYR A 128 -1.42 -5.78 -6.54
C TYR A 128 -2.03 -4.56 -5.85
N ASN A 129 -3.36 -4.55 -5.74
CA ASN A 129 -4.10 -3.46 -5.11
C ASN A 129 -4.96 -3.97 -3.97
N ILE A 130 -4.94 -3.28 -2.84
CA ILE A 130 -5.75 -3.59 -1.67
C ILE A 130 -6.36 -2.33 -1.08
N GLY A 131 -7.64 -2.40 -0.73
CA GLY A 131 -8.32 -1.36 0.03
C GLY A 131 -8.42 -1.76 1.50
N LEU A 132 -8.00 -0.88 2.37
CA LEU A 132 -8.20 -0.97 3.82
C LEU A 132 -9.35 -0.04 4.22
N LYS A 133 -10.23 -0.50 5.08
CA LYS A 133 -11.39 0.28 5.53
C LYS A 133 -11.04 1.29 6.62
N GLU A 134 -10.03 1.00 7.42
CA GLU A 134 -9.70 1.74 8.64
C GLU A 134 -8.19 1.92 8.77
N GLN A 135 -7.73 3.16 9.06
CA GLN A 135 -6.31 3.45 9.29
C GLN A 135 -5.82 3.00 10.67
N ILE A 136 -6.72 2.74 11.61
CA ILE A 136 -6.39 2.35 12.99
C ILE A 136 -5.72 0.98 13.13
N ILE A 137 -5.69 0.18 12.05
CA ILE A 137 -4.96 -1.09 12.04
C ILE A 137 -3.45 -0.90 12.17
N PHE A 138 -2.95 0.27 11.84
CA PHE A 138 -1.54 0.62 12.03
C PHE A 138 -1.29 1.06 13.47
N PRO A 139 -0.27 0.49 14.15
CA PRO A 139 0.00 0.79 15.56
C PRO A 139 0.44 2.25 15.81
N GLU A 140 0.90 2.94 14.76
CA GLU A 140 1.31 4.34 14.82
C GLU A 140 0.12 5.30 14.97
N ILE A 141 -1.10 4.81 14.74
CA ILE A 141 -2.34 5.59 14.85
C ILE A 141 -3.02 5.24 16.17
N GLU A 142 -3.12 6.25 17.03
CA GLU A 142 -3.83 6.16 18.30
C GLU A 142 -5.32 6.50 18.08
N TYR A 143 -6.21 5.59 18.50
CA TYR A 143 -7.66 5.76 18.32
C TYR A 143 -8.20 7.05 18.94
N ASP A 144 -7.69 7.44 20.10
CA ASP A 144 -8.15 8.62 20.84
C ASP A 144 -7.73 9.96 20.20
N LYS A 145 -6.78 9.92 19.26
CA LYS A 145 -6.21 11.12 18.61
C LYS A 145 -6.70 11.33 17.17
N ILE A 146 -7.52 10.42 16.66
CA ILE A 146 -8.11 10.58 15.33
C ILE A 146 -9.46 11.29 15.42
N ASP A 147 -9.75 12.08 14.40
CA ASP A 147 -11.04 12.74 14.24
C ASP A 147 -12.07 11.79 13.62
N LYS A 148 -11.65 10.93 12.69
CA LYS A 148 -12.51 10.00 11.95
C LYS A 148 -11.76 8.78 11.43
N LEU A 149 -12.47 7.67 11.30
CA LEU A 149 -12.00 6.50 10.58
C LEU A 149 -11.95 6.79 9.08
N ARG A 150 -10.77 6.59 8.48
CA ARG A 150 -10.55 6.75 7.04
C ARG A 150 -10.00 5.48 6.42
N GLY A 151 -10.54 5.13 5.28
CA GLY A 151 -9.98 4.07 4.46
C GLY A 151 -8.78 4.55 3.66
N MET A 152 -7.95 3.59 3.22
CA MET A 152 -6.83 3.85 2.35
C MET A 152 -6.66 2.74 1.33
N ASN A 153 -6.11 3.11 0.18
CA ASN A 153 -5.71 2.16 -0.85
C ASN A 153 -4.20 1.98 -0.84
N ILE A 154 -3.76 0.73 -0.95
CA ILE A 154 -2.36 0.35 -1.04
C ILE A 154 -2.16 -0.32 -2.39
N SER A 155 -1.27 0.24 -3.21
CA SER A 155 -0.89 -0.31 -4.50
C SER A 155 0.56 -0.76 -4.45
N ILE A 156 0.81 -2.06 -4.64
CA ILE A 156 2.13 -2.67 -4.68
C ILE A 156 2.51 -2.87 -6.14
N THR A 157 3.50 -2.13 -6.61
CA THR A 157 4.01 -2.22 -7.98
C THR A 157 5.23 -3.13 -8.01
N THR A 158 5.21 -4.11 -8.91
CA THR A 158 6.31 -5.06 -9.09
C THR A 158 6.88 -5.02 -10.50
N THR A 159 7.98 -5.72 -10.73
CA THR A 159 8.55 -5.95 -12.06
C THR A 159 8.08 -7.27 -12.68
N ALA A 160 7.18 -7.99 -12.03
CA ALA A 160 6.61 -9.23 -12.55
C ALA A 160 5.90 -8.97 -13.88
N LYS A 161 5.97 -9.93 -14.79
CA LYS A 161 5.28 -9.86 -16.09
C LYS A 161 3.87 -10.43 -16.02
N THR A 162 3.65 -11.38 -15.12
CA THR A 162 2.37 -12.06 -14.91
C THR A 162 1.91 -11.94 -13.47
N ASP A 163 0.60 -12.09 -13.25
CA ASP A 163 0.01 -12.06 -11.91
C ASP A 163 0.47 -13.26 -11.07
N GLU A 164 0.77 -14.39 -11.71
CA GLU A 164 1.27 -15.61 -11.04
C GLU A 164 2.66 -15.37 -10.42
N GLU A 165 3.57 -14.74 -11.18
CA GLU A 165 4.90 -14.36 -10.68
C GLU A 165 4.80 -13.38 -9.52
N ALA A 166 3.92 -12.37 -9.63
CA ALA A 166 3.68 -11.39 -8.58
C ALA A 166 3.06 -12.02 -7.32
N LYS A 167 2.11 -12.94 -7.50
CA LYS A 167 1.50 -13.68 -6.40
C LYS A 167 2.53 -14.54 -5.66
N ALA A 168 3.39 -15.24 -6.39
CA ALA A 168 4.49 -16.01 -5.80
C ALA A 168 5.47 -15.12 -5.03
N LEU A 169 5.83 -13.95 -5.59
CA LEU A 169 6.66 -12.97 -4.93
C LEU A 169 6.06 -12.49 -3.59
N LEU A 170 4.79 -12.11 -3.59
CA LEU A 170 4.11 -11.65 -2.36
C LEU A 170 3.90 -12.79 -1.36
N ALA A 171 3.60 -14.01 -1.83
CA ALA A 171 3.49 -15.19 -0.98
C ALA A 171 4.81 -15.51 -0.24
N ALA A 172 5.96 -15.31 -0.89
CA ALA A 172 7.27 -15.46 -0.28
C ALA A 172 7.51 -14.48 0.89
N PHE A 173 6.83 -13.32 0.91
CA PHE A 173 6.76 -12.39 2.03
C PHE A 173 5.64 -12.70 3.03
N ARG A 174 5.06 -13.90 2.97
CA ARG A 174 3.94 -14.34 3.84
C ARG A 174 2.69 -13.46 3.71
N PHE A 175 2.44 -12.95 2.52
CA PHE A 175 1.21 -12.19 2.28
C PHE A 175 0.00 -13.11 2.46
N PRO A 176 -0.98 -12.75 3.31
CA PRO A 176 -2.05 -13.66 3.71
C PRO A 176 -3.15 -13.74 2.66
N PHE A 177 -2.87 -14.37 1.52
CA PHE A 177 -3.88 -14.59 0.50
C PHE A 177 -4.97 -15.56 0.96
N ARG A 178 -6.21 -15.23 0.65
CA ARG A 178 -7.34 -16.12 0.81
C ARG A 178 -7.42 -17.04 -0.41
N ASN A 179 -7.59 -18.32 -0.15
CA ASN A 179 -7.85 -19.34 -1.16
C ASN A 179 -9.21 -19.16 -1.82
#